data_8ba8cc187fe4e9741db83510c1dea200
#
_entry.id   8ba8cc187fe4e9741db83510c1dea200
#
_cell.length_a   1.000
_cell.length_b   1.000
_cell.length_c   1.000
_cell.angle_alpha   90.00
_cell.angle_beta   90.00
_cell.angle_gamma   90.00
#
_symmetry.space_group_name_H-M   'P 1'
#
loop_
_entity.id
_entity.type
_entity.pdbx_description
1 polymer ?
#
loop_
_entity_poly.entity_id
_entity_poly.type
_entity_poly.pdbx_seq_one_letter_code
_entity_poly.pdbx_strand_id
1 'polypeptide(L)'
;MIKYDLNKRVAVVTGGAQGFGLAVSERFIEAGAKVIIWDIDEEAIKKAIDKVNSKNLTYQIVDVSDFENINNSLKEIENKHGKIDIFINNAGIAGMNTTVAEYPLEEWKKVIDLNLNSVFYCCKAVVPFMEKNNYGRIVNIASIAGKEGNPNASAYSTSKAGVIGLTKSL
;
A
#
# COMPACT_ATOMS: atom_id res chain seq x y z
N MET A 1 -26.23 -2.20 -10.61
CA MET A 1 -24.82 -2.30 -10.12
C MET A 1 -24.29 -0.87 -9.95
N ILE A 2 -23.76 -0.53 -8.78
CA ILE A 2 -23.17 0.79 -8.55
C ILE A 2 -21.88 0.86 -9.38
N LYS A 3 -21.79 1.86 -10.27
CA LYS A 3 -20.55 2.15 -11.03
C LYS A 3 -19.82 3.29 -10.34
N TYR A 4 -18.59 3.03 -9.93
CA TYR A 4 -17.67 4.08 -9.50
C TYR A 4 -16.95 4.63 -10.72
N ASP A 5 -16.81 5.96 -10.80
CA ASP A 5 -16.08 6.63 -11.87
C ASP A 5 -14.75 7.15 -11.34
N LEU A 6 -13.67 6.52 -11.78
CA LEU A 6 -12.29 6.93 -11.51
C LEU A 6 -11.56 7.40 -12.77
N ASN A 7 -12.30 7.81 -13.80
CA ASN A 7 -11.72 8.34 -15.03
C ASN A 7 -10.76 9.50 -14.71
N LYS A 8 -9.61 9.51 -15.38
CA LYS A 8 -8.54 10.50 -15.20
C LYS A 8 -7.89 10.50 -13.79
N ARG A 9 -8.22 9.57 -12.91
CA ARG A 9 -7.53 9.40 -11.62
C ARG A 9 -6.27 8.58 -11.79
N VAL A 10 -5.25 8.95 -11.01
CA VAL A 10 -3.98 8.25 -10.90
C VAL A 10 -3.91 7.63 -9.52
N ALA A 11 -3.79 6.31 -9.45
CA ALA A 11 -3.78 5.53 -8.22
C ALA A 11 -2.47 4.76 -8.07
N VAL A 12 -1.92 4.76 -6.87
CA VAL A 12 -0.80 3.91 -6.47
C VAL A 12 -1.30 2.86 -5.50
N VAL A 13 -0.89 1.60 -5.70
CA VAL A 13 -1.25 0.48 -4.82
C VAL A 13 0.01 -0.26 -4.41
N THR A 14 0.35 -0.22 -3.12
CA THR A 14 1.51 -0.96 -2.58
C THR A 14 1.16 -2.42 -2.32
N GLY A 15 2.13 -3.35 -2.56
CA GLY A 15 1.82 -4.79 -2.58
C GLY A 15 0.77 -5.12 -3.64
N GLY A 16 0.84 -4.42 -4.78
CA GLY A 16 -0.20 -4.43 -5.82
C GLY A 16 -0.08 -5.57 -6.82
N ALA A 17 0.96 -6.39 -6.74
CA ALA A 17 1.21 -7.45 -7.71
C ALA A 17 0.42 -8.74 -7.44
N GLN A 18 -0.17 -8.90 -6.27
CA GLN A 18 -0.88 -10.13 -5.90
C GLN A 18 -2.00 -9.89 -4.87
N GLY A 19 -2.79 -10.92 -4.61
CA GLY A 19 -3.79 -10.94 -3.55
C GLY A 19 -4.78 -9.77 -3.59
N PHE A 20 -5.01 -9.16 -2.43
CA PHE A 20 -5.95 -8.07 -2.27
C PHE A 20 -5.52 -6.80 -3.05
N GLY A 21 -4.22 -6.47 -3.03
CA GLY A 21 -3.70 -5.32 -3.77
C GLY A 21 -3.94 -5.43 -5.28
N LEU A 22 -3.75 -6.61 -5.87
CA LEU A 22 -4.04 -6.84 -7.29
C LEU A 22 -5.54 -6.72 -7.58
N ALA A 23 -6.41 -7.29 -6.73
CA ALA A 23 -7.85 -7.18 -6.90
C ALA A 23 -8.35 -5.72 -6.84
N VAL A 24 -7.77 -4.90 -5.94
CA VAL A 24 -8.04 -3.46 -5.89
C VAL A 24 -7.58 -2.78 -7.18
N SER A 25 -6.39 -3.13 -7.68
CA SER A 25 -5.84 -2.58 -8.93
C SER A 25 -6.72 -2.90 -10.13
N GLU A 26 -7.15 -4.16 -10.27
CA GLU A 26 -8.09 -4.59 -11.32
C GLU A 26 -9.39 -3.78 -11.25
N ARG A 27 -9.96 -3.63 -10.04
CA ARG A 27 -11.21 -2.89 -9.86
C ARG A 27 -11.09 -1.40 -10.17
N PHE A 28 -9.95 -0.80 -9.84
CA PHE A 28 -9.68 0.61 -10.17
C PHE A 28 -9.53 0.83 -11.68
N ILE A 29 -8.87 -0.10 -12.38
CA ILE A 29 -8.75 -0.08 -13.85
C ILE A 29 -10.13 -0.18 -14.51
N GLU A 30 -10.98 -1.10 -14.06
CA GLU A 30 -12.37 -1.22 -14.51
C GLU A 30 -13.18 0.05 -14.30
N ALA A 31 -12.88 0.80 -13.24
CA ALA A 31 -13.50 2.09 -12.94
C ALA A 31 -12.86 3.26 -13.72
N GLY A 32 -11.85 3.03 -14.58
CA GLY A 32 -11.25 4.01 -15.45
C GLY A 32 -9.98 4.70 -14.93
N ALA A 33 -9.44 4.28 -13.79
CA ALA A 33 -8.19 4.83 -13.25
C ALA A 33 -6.97 4.36 -14.05
N LYS A 34 -5.90 5.18 -14.00
CA LYS A 34 -4.53 4.71 -14.26
C LYS A 34 -3.97 4.21 -12.95
N VAL A 35 -3.46 2.98 -12.93
CA VAL A 35 -2.96 2.34 -11.73
C VAL A 35 -1.47 2.06 -11.86
N ILE A 36 -0.73 2.42 -10.85
CA ILE A 36 0.68 2.08 -10.69
C ILE A 36 0.78 1.12 -9.50
N ILE A 37 1.13 -0.14 -9.74
CA ILE A 37 1.42 -1.08 -8.66
C ILE A 37 2.85 -0.91 -8.20
N TRP A 38 3.05 -0.92 -6.88
CA TRP A 38 4.34 -1.02 -6.23
C TRP A 38 4.47 -2.39 -5.58
N ASP A 39 5.54 -3.08 -5.88
CA ASP A 39 5.89 -4.36 -5.26
C ASP A 39 7.40 -4.57 -5.32
N ILE A 40 7.94 -5.43 -4.48
CA ILE A 40 9.35 -5.84 -4.52
C ILE A 40 9.56 -7.12 -5.32
N ASP A 41 8.48 -7.87 -5.58
CA ASP A 41 8.51 -9.16 -6.29
C ASP A 41 8.30 -8.96 -7.79
N GLU A 42 9.42 -8.94 -8.53
CA GLU A 42 9.40 -8.75 -9.98
C GLU A 42 8.64 -9.85 -10.73
N GLU A 43 8.67 -11.09 -10.23
CA GLU A 43 7.94 -12.19 -10.88
C GLU A 43 6.43 -12.05 -10.67
N ALA A 44 6.01 -11.66 -9.46
CA ALA A 44 4.61 -11.36 -9.19
C ALA A 44 4.14 -10.18 -10.05
N ILE A 45 4.94 -9.13 -10.19
CA ILE A 45 4.65 -7.98 -11.06
C ILE A 45 4.44 -8.44 -12.51
N LYS A 46 5.35 -9.23 -13.09
CA LYS A 46 5.22 -9.74 -14.45
C LYS A 46 3.92 -10.51 -14.64
N LYS A 47 3.61 -11.44 -13.72
CA LYS A 47 2.36 -12.20 -13.75
C LYS A 47 1.12 -11.31 -13.67
N ALA A 48 1.16 -10.26 -12.83
CA ALA A 48 0.06 -9.31 -12.70
C ALA A 48 -0.16 -8.50 -13.99
N ILE A 49 0.91 -8.00 -14.61
CA ILE A 49 0.85 -7.27 -15.88
C ILE A 49 0.27 -8.14 -16.99
N ASP A 50 0.76 -9.38 -17.14
CA ASP A 50 0.28 -10.32 -18.15
C ASP A 50 -1.20 -10.68 -17.95
N LYS A 51 -1.59 -10.94 -16.69
CA LYS A 51 -2.97 -11.28 -16.33
C LYS A 51 -3.95 -10.16 -16.62
N VAL A 52 -3.63 -8.94 -16.18
CA VAL A 52 -4.53 -7.78 -16.31
C VAL A 52 -4.54 -7.24 -17.74
N ASN A 53 -3.42 -7.32 -18.44
CA ASN A 53 -3.25 -6.92 -19.84
C ASN A 53 -3.93 -5.58 -20.19
N SER A 54 -3.69 -4.55 -19.40
CA SER A 54 -4.30 -3.23 -19.58
C SER A 54 -3.24 -2.14 -19.70
N LYS A 55 -3.43 -1.25 -20.68
CA LYS A 55 -2.60 -0.03 -20.84
C LYS A 55 -2.70 0.94 -19.65
N ASN A 56 -3.71 0.76 -18.82
CA ASN A 56 -3.92 1.57 -17.62
C ASN A 56 -3.21 1.00 -16.38
N LEU A 57 -2.57 -0.18 -16.49
CA LEU A 57 -1.72 -0.75 -15.45
C LEU A 57 -0.25 -0.52 -15.79
N THR A 58 0.47 0.08 -14.85
CA THR A 58 1.94 0.18 -14.88
C THR A 58 2.49 -0.22 -13.52
N TYR A 59 3.81 -0.30 -13.39
CA TYR A 59 4.44 -0.70 -12.13
C TYR A 59 5.74 0.05 -11.87
N GLN A 60 6.17 -0.01 -10.63
CA GLN A 60 7.53 0.31 -10.18
C GLN A 60 7.95 -0.74 -9.15
N ILE A 61 9.23 -1.11 -9.14
CA ILE A 61 9.81 -1.96 -8.10
C ILE A 61 10.17 -1.05 -6.93
N VAL A 62 9.41 -1.16 -5.84
CA VAL A 62 9.54 -0.26 -4.69
C VAL A 62 9.52 -1.04 -3.38
N ASP A 63 10.57 -0.86 -2.59
CA ASP A 63 10.58 -1.25 -1.20
C ASP A 63 9.96 -0.12 -0.35
N VAL A 64 8.77 -0.37 0.18
CA VAL A 64 8.06 0.62 1.01
C VAL A 64 8.67 0.80 2.40
N SER A 65 9.65 0.00 2.78
CA SER A 65 10.45 0.23 4.00
C SER A 65 11.59 1.23 3.78
N ASP A 66 11.90 1.57 2.53
CA ASP A 66 12.89 2.56 2.14
C ASP A 66 12.23 3.89 1.76
N PHE A 67 12.37 4.89 2.64
CA PHE A 67 11.78 6.22 2.44
C PHE A 67 12.32 6.97 1.22
N GLU A 68 13.59 6.78 0.87
CA GLU A 68 14.20 7.41 -0.30
C GLU A 68 13.67 6.77 -1.59
N ASN A 69 13.53 5.46 -1.62
CA ASN A 69 12.94 4.72 -2.74
C ASN A 69 11.49 5.17 -2.98
N ILE A 70 10.68 5.34 -1.91
CA ILE A 70 9.32 5.89 -1.99
C ILE A 70 9.34 7.28 -2.63
N ASN A 71 10.16 8.21 -2.12
CA ASN A 71 10.20 9.60 -2.61
C ASN A 71 10.57 9.69 -4.09
N ASN A 72 11.57 8.92 -4.52
CA ASN A 72 12.02 8.91 -5.91
C ASN A 72 10.92 8.36 -6.82
N SER A 73 10.25 7.28 -6.41
CA SER A 73 9.14 6.68 -7.16
C SER A 73 7.94 7.62 -7.30
N LEU A 74 7.59 8.37 -6.24
CA LEU A 74 6.51 9.37 -6.30
C LEU A 74 6.84 10.53 -7.25
N LYS A 75 8.09 11.02 -7.25
CA LYS A 75 8.54 12.06 -8.19
C LYS A 75 8.43 11.59 -9.65
N GLU A 76 8.80 10.35 -9.94
CA GLU A 76 8.65 9.77 -11.28
C GLU A 76 7.18 9.71 -11.71
N ILE A 77 6.28 9.31 -10.80
CA ILE A 77 4.84 9.29 -11.07
C ILE A 77 4.33 10.71 -11.33
N GLU A 78 4.71 11.69 -10.50
CA GLU A 78 4.31 13.08 -10.71
C GLU A 78 4.81 13.61 -12.06
N ASN A 79 6.07 13.38 -12.41
CA ASN A 79 6.63 13.79 -13.69
C ASN A 79 5.90 13.18 -14.89
N LYS A 80 5.48 11.91 -14.77
CA LYS A 80 4.82 11.18 -15.87
C LYS A 80 3.32 11.49 -15.98
N HIS A 81 2.63 11.68 -14.85
CA HIS A 81 1.18 11.77 -14.78
C HIS A 81 0.67 13.13 -14.30
N GLY A 82 1.55 13.99 -13.78
CA GLY A 82 1.23 15.33 -13.27
C GLY A 82 0.55 15.35 -11.90
N LYS A 83 0.17 14.19 -11.35
CA LYS A 83 -0.57 14.09 -10.08
C LYS A 83 -0.60 12.68 -9.52
N ILE A 84 -0.97 12.59 -8.23
CA ILE A 84 -1.31 11.33 -7.55
C ILE A 84 -2.63 11.59 -6.81
N ASP A 85 -3.72 10.95 -7.26
CA ASP A 85 -5.06 11.17 -6.72
C ASP A 85 -5.40 10.19 -5.57
N ILE A 86 -4.93 8.93 -5.69
CA ILE A 86 -5.30 7.85 -4.78
C ILE A 86 -4.03 7.09 -4.38
N PHE A 87 -3.91 6.79 -3.09
CA PHE A 87 -2.81 5.99 -2.56
C PHE A 87 -3.33 4.90 -1.63
N ILE A 88 -3.06 3.64 -1.96
CA ILE A 88 -3.50 2.48 -1.18
C ILE A 88 -2.28 1.84 -0.50
N ASN A 89 -2.16 2.02 0.80
CA ASN A 89 -1.20 1.33 1.64
C ASN A 89 -1.72 -0.08 1.94
N ASN A 90 -1.33 -1.05 1.11
CA ASN A 90 -1.76 -2.44 1.21
C ASN A 90 -0.61 -3.40 1.53
N ALA A 91 0.63 -3.07 1.18
CA ALA A 91 1.79 -3.92 1.47
C ALA A 91 1.85 -4.31 2.96
N GLY A 92 2.18 -5.56 3.23
CA GLY A 92 2.29 -6.05 4.60
C GLY A 92 2.42 -7.57 4.68
N ILE A 93 2.82 -8.03 5.86
CA ILE A 93 3.02 -9.45 6.18
C ILE A 93 2.31 -9.82 7.49
N ALA A 94 1.95 -11.08 7.63
CA ALA A 94 1.33 -11.58 8.87
C ALA A 94 2.34 -11.72 10.03
N GLY A 95 3.60 -12.02 9.69
CA GLY A 95 4.61 -12.40 10.68
C GLY A 95 4.39 -13.80 11.23
N MET A 96 5.12 -14.12 12.29
CA MET A 96 5.01 -15.42 12.97
C MET A 96 3.76 -15.47 13.86
N ASN A 97 3.26 -16.69 14.06
CA ASN A 97 2.19 -17.00 14.99
C ASN A 97 2.75 -17.76 16.18
N THR A 98 3.09 -17.05 17.25
CA THR A 98 3.70 -17.62 18.47
C THR A 98 3.41 -16.72 19.69
N THR A 99 3.66 -17.22 20.90
CA THR A 99 3.44 -16.47 22.13
C THR A 99 4.34 -15.22 22.21
N VAL A 100 3.93 -14.20 22.96
CA VAL A 100 4.75 -12.99 23.16
C VAL A 100 6.12 -13.32 23.76
N ALA A 101 6.17 -14.30 24.67
CA ALA A 101 7.42 -14.70 25.33
C ALA A 101 8.43 -15.33 24.35
N GLU A 102 7.95 -15.97 23.31
CA GLU A 102 8.78 -16.67 22.32
C GLU A 102 8.93 -15.89 21.00
N TYR A 103 8.29 -14.71 20.88
CA TYR A 103 8.32 -13.95 19.64
C TYR A 103 9.71 -13.40 19.36
N PRO A 104 10.38 -13.76 18.22
CA PRO A 104 11.72 -13.28 17.93
C PRO A 104 11.73 -11.76 17.69
N LEU A 105 12.69 -11.07 18.30
CA LEU A 105 12.78 -9.60 18.18
C LEU A 105 12.95 -9.11 16.74
N GLU A 106 13.68 -9.85 15.93
CA GLU A 106 13.90 -9.50 14.52
C GLU A 106 12.62 -9.63 13.68
N GLU A 107 11.82 -10.68 13.93
CA GLU A 107 10.50 -10.82 13.28
C GLU A 107 9.53 -9.73 13.74
N TRP A 108 9.56 -9.35 15.01
CA TRP A 108 8.79 -8.21 15.51
C TRP A 108 9.14 -6.94 14.73
N LYS A 109 10.43 -6.58 14.67
CA LYS A 109 10.91 -5.40 13.94
C LYS A 109 10.47 -5.43 12.49
N LYS A 110 10.69 -6.55 11.79
CA LYS A 110 10.29 -6.72 10.39
C LYS A 110 8.81 -6.48 10.16
N VAL A 111 7.93 -7.01 11.02
CA VAL A 111 6.48 -6.80 10.90
C VAL A 111 6.11 -5.35 11.18
N ILE A 112 6.67 -4.73 12.20
CA ILE A 112 6.42 -3.32 12.53
C ILE A 112 6.92 -2.41 11.40
N ASP A 113 8.11 -2.65 10.89
CA ASP A 113 8.71 -1.83 9.84
C ASP A 113 7.87 -1.90 8.56
N LEU A 114 7.48 -3.10 8.12
CA LEU A 114 6.72 -3.25 6.90
C LEU A 114 5.24 -2.88 7.05
N ASN A 115 4.57 -3.22 8.17
CA ASN A 115 3.13 -3.02 8.29
C ASN A 115 2.73 -1.64 8.83
N LEU A 116 3.63 -0.95 9.54
CA LEU A 116 3.32 0.32 10.22
C LEU A 116 4.24 1.45 9.78
N ASN A 117 5.57 1.29 9.91
CA ASN A 117 6.50 2.34 9.56
C ASN A 117 6.43 2.69 8.06
N SER A 118 6.29 1.68 7.19
CA SER A 118 6.11 1.89 5.75
C SER A 118 4.85 2.71 5.43
N VAL A 119 3.73 2.44 6.13
CA VAL A 119 2.48 3.20 5.95
C VAL A 119 2.70 4.67 6.33
N PHE A 120 3.40 4.93 7.43
CA PHE A 120 3.77 6.29 7.81
C PHE A 120 4.67 6.94 6.75
N TYR A 121 5.69 6.24 6.25
CA TYR A 121 6.61 6.75 5.22
C TYR A 121 5.85 7.11 3.94
N CYS A 122 5.00 6.22 3.46
CA CYS A 122 4.17 6.46 2.28
C CYS A 122 3.24 7.66 2.47
N CYS A 123 2.53 7.74 3.61
CA CYS A 123 1.67 8.89 3.92
C CYS A 123 2.46 10.19 3.97
N LYS A 124 3.60 10.21 4.70
CA LYS A 124 4.49 11.38 4.79
C LYS A 124 4.97 11.85 3.41
N ALA A 125 5.30 10.91 2.54
CA ALA A 125 5.82 11.23 1.22
C ALA A 125 4.72 11.69 0.24
N VAL A 126 3.51 11.08 0.26
CA VAL A 126 2.48 11.35 -0.74
C VAL A 126 1.63 12.58 -0.44
N VAL A 127 1.42 12.92 0.84
CA VAL A 127 0.57 14.04 1.26
C VAL A 127 0.96 15.35 0.58
N PRO A 128 2.23 15.77 0.49
CA PRO A 128 2.60 17.02 -0.19
C PRO A 128 2.18 17.07 -1.67
N PHE A 129 2.22 15.93 -2.38
CA PHE A 129 1.77 15.86 -3.78
C PHE A 129 0.25 16.04 -3.89
N MET A 130 -0.50 15.48 -2.94
CA MET A 130 -1.96 15.60 -2.89
C MET A 130 -2.39 17.03 -2.51
N GLU A 131 -1.72 17.64 -1.53
CA GLU A 131 -1.96 19.04 -1.14
C GLU A 131 -1.71 20.01 -2.30
N LYS A 132 -0.59 19.85 -3.02
CA LYS A 132 -0.27 20.65 -4.21
C LYS A 132 -1.38 20.61 -5.27
N ASN A 133 -2.04 19.47 -5.42
CA ASN A 133 -3.13 19.26 -6.36
C ASN A 133 -4.53 19.54 -5.77
N ASN A 134 -4.59 19.96 -4.51
CA ASN A 134 -5.83 20.18 -3.74
C ASN A 134 -6.80 18.97 -3.81
N TYR A 135 -6.26 17.79 -3.94
CA TYR A 135 -7.03 16.54 -3.98
C TYR A 135 -6.15 15.34 -3.60
N GLY A 136 -6.68 14.48 -2.73
CA GLY A 136 -6.07 13.19 -2.41
C GLY A 136 -7.05 12.27 -1.67
N ARG A 137 -6.84 10.96 -1.84
CA ARG A 137 -7.52 9.91 -1.08
C ARG A 137 -6.50 8.85 -0.69
N ILE A 138 -6.29 8.68 0.60
CA ILE A 138 -5.41 7.66 1.16
C ILE A 138 -6.26 6.60 1.82
N VAL A 139 -5.99 5.34 1.51
CA VAL A 139 -6.59 4.19 2.19
C VAL A 139 -5.49 3.34 2.78
N ASN A 140 -5.51 3.17 4.09
CA ASN A 140 -4.58 2.33 4.83
C ASN A 140 -5.27 1.00 5.17
N ILE A 141 -4.74 -0.11 4.67
CA ILE A 141 -5.30 -1.44 4.93
C ILE A 141 -4.91 -1.90 6.33
N ALA A 142 -5.85 -1.77 7.25
CA ALA A 142 -5.74 -2.26 8.61
C ALA A 142 -6.24 -3.73 8.71
N SER A 143 -6.69 -4.14 9.86
CA SER A 143 -7.27 -5.46 10.13
C SER A 143 -8.16 -5.40 11.35
N ILE A 144 -9.12 -6.32 11.45
CA ILE A 144 -9.87 -6.57 12.68
C ILE A 144 -8.93 -6.94 13.84
N ALA A 145 -7.80 -7.61 13.55
CA ALA A 145 -6.77 -7.92 14.53
C ALA A 145 -6.15 -6.66 15.18
N GLY A 146 -6.16 -5.52 14.49
CA GLY A 146 -5.72 -4.24 15.05
C GLY A 146 -6.75 -3.61 15.99
N LYS A 147 -8.01 -4.04 15.94
CA LYS A 147 -9.10 -3.57 16.80
C LYS A 147 -9.30 -4.48 18.01
N GLU A 148 -9.29 -5.79 17.81
CA GLU A 148 -9.68 -6.79 18.83
C GLU A 148 -8.48 -7.56 19.37
N GLY A 149 -7.34 -7.51 18.69
CA GLY A 149 -6.21 -8.39 18.96
C GLY A 149 -6.43 -9.79 18.39
N ASN A 150 -5.32 -10.51 18.12
CA ASN A 150 -5.37 -11.89 17.69
C ASN A 150 -4.37 -12.69 18.54
N PRO A 151 -4.80 -13.74 19.25
CA PRO A 151 -3.88 -14.58 20.02
C PRO A 151 -2.70 -15.04 19.16
N ASN A 152 -1.49 -15.01 19.73
CA ASN A 152 -0.24 -15.40 19.09
C ASN A 152 0.19 -14.58 17.86
N ALA A 153 -0.51 -13.50 17.52
CA ALA A 153 -0.16 -12.60 16.43
C ALA A 153 0.15 -11.18 16.93
N SER A 154 0.97 -11.08 17.98
CA SER A 154 1.22 -9.82 18.68
C SER A 154 1.77 -8.72 17.79
N ALA A 155 2.80 -8.98 16.97
CA ALA A 155 3.38 -7.98 16.07
C ALA A 155 2.37 -7.50 15.01
N TYR A 156 1.63 -8.45 14.41
CA TYR A 156 0.61 -8.12 13.40
C TYR A 156 -0.50 -7.26 14.01
N SER A 157 -1.08 -7.69 15.14
CA SER A 157 -2.15 -6.96 15.82
C SER A 157 -1.70 -5.56 16.23
N THR A 158 -0.51 -5.43 16.81
CA THR A 158 0.07 -4.14 17.18
C THR A 158 0.28 -3.24 15.97
N SER A 159 0.87 -3.77 14.89
CA SER A 159 1.08 -2.99 13.67
C SER A 159 -0.23 -2.46 13.09
N LYS A 160 -1.27 -3.30 13.03
CA LYS A 160 -2.57 -2.92 12.47
C LYS A 160 -3.37 -1.99 13.41
N ALA A 161 -3.19 -2.07 14.72
CA ALA A 161 -3.70 -1.08 15.67
C ALA A 161 -3.01 0.28 15.47
N GLY A 162 -1.69 0.29 15.25
CA GLY A 162 -0.93 1.49 14.91
C GLY A 162 -1.42 2.15 13.61
N VAL A 163 -1.71 1.36 12.58
CA VAL A 163 -2.28 1.87 11.31
C VAL A 163 -3.64 2.55 11.53
N ILE A 164 -4.50 2.01 12.40
CA ILE A 164 -5.79 2.64 12.76
C ILE A 164 -5.55 3.98 13.45
N GLY A 165 -4.63 4.03 14.41
CA GLY A 165 -4.25 5.26 15.11
C GLY A 165 -3.68 6.31 14.15
N LEU A 166 -2.72 5.92 13.31
CA LEU A 166 -2.12 6.79 12.29
C LEU A 166 -3.18 7.37 11.35
N THR A 167 -4.12 6.54 10.88
CA THR A 167 -5.17 6.98 9.96
C THR A 167 -6.09 8.04 10.57
N LYS A 168 -6.32 7.97 11.88
CA LYS A 168 -7.13 8.99 12.59
C LYS A 168 -6.37 10.29 12.83
N SER A 169 -5.04 10.25 12.77
CA SER A 169 -4.17 11.40 13.00
C SER A 169 -3.76 12.12 11.71
N LEU A 170 -3.96 11.47 10.55
CA LEU A 170 -3.69 11.99 9.23
C LEU A 170 -4.79 12.95 8.78
#